data_8732d0a6f819839ecb532913bb0dd25a
#
_entry.id   8732d0a6f819839ecb532913bb0dd25a
#
_cell.length_a   1.000
_cell.length_b   1.000
_cell.length_c   1.000
_cell.angle_alpha   90.00
_cell.angle_beta   90.00
_cell.angle_gamma   90.00
#
_symmetry.space_group_name_H-M   'P 1'
#
loop_
_entity.id
_entity.type
_entity.pdbx_description
1 polymer ?
#
loop_
_entity_poly.entity_id
_entity_poly.type
_entity_poly.pdbx_seq_one_letter_code
_entity_poly.pdbx_strand_id
1 'polypeptide(L)'
;MKWILIVQAVLMLSCTQSNGQTMKKELTPEEKRVIVGKGTEAPFSGEYYRFKGKGTYCCKQCGAPLYRSSDKFDSGCGWPSFDDEIAGAVKRVPDADGRRTEIVCAKCGGHLGHVFEGEGLTPKDTRHCVNSVSLRFVPEETEGAEWKTETAVFAGGCFWGVEHLMGKTPGVLSIESGYTGGKTGHPTYREVCSHTTGHAEAVRIRFDPAVVSYETLARLFFEIHDPTQVDRQGPDVGDQYRSEIFYTTPEQKRTALELIGRLRAKGYDVVTKLSPATTFWKAEDYHQNYYDRKGASPYCHRYVKRF
;
A
#
# COMPACT_ATOMS: atom_id res chain seq x y z
N MET A 1 23.96 76.58 14.59
CA MET A 1 24.39 75.18 14.94
C MET A 1 23.15 74.42 15.38
N LYS A 2 22.56 73.62 14.45
CA LYS A 2 21.39 72.75 14.76
C LYS A 2 21.86 71.34 14.82
N TRP A 3 21.70 70.74 15.99
CA TRP A 3 21.99 69.30 16.19
C TRP A 3 20.78 68.50 15.74
N ILE A 4 20.98 67.56 14.82
CA ILE A 4 19.99 66.62 14.36
C ILE A 4 20.25 65.32 15.14
N LEU A 5 19.31 64.95 16.00
CA LEU A 5 19.27 63.67 16.69
C LEU A 5 18.69 62.63 15.72
N ILE A 6 19.51 61.65 15.35
CA ILE A 6 19.07 60.46 14.61
C ILE A 6 18.61 59.42 15.62
N VAL A 7 17.30 59.19 15.68
CA VAL A 7 16.71 58.10 16.42
C VAL A 7 16.77 56.84 15.56
N GLN A 8 17.66 55.93 15.92
CA GLN A 8 17.67 54.57 15.33
C GLN A 8 16.52 53.77 15.96
N ALA A 9 15.50 53.47 15.14
CA ALA A 9 14.47 52.49 15.50
C ALA A 9 15.02 51.07 15.31
N VAL A 10 15.30 50.40 16.41
CA VAL A 10 15.61 48.96 16.41
C VAL A 10 14.31 48.21 16.21
N LEU A 11 14.10 47.67 14.98
CA LEU A 11 13.04 46.70 14.74
C LEU A 11 13.41 45.39 15.42
N MET A 12 12.77 45.11 16.55
CA MET A 12 12.75 43.77 17.14
C MET A 12 11.88 42.88 16.26
N LEU A 13 12.49 42.02 15.41
CA LEU A 13 11.81 40.92 14.80
C LEU A 13 11.49 39.89 15.92
N SER A 14 10.27 39.91 16.38
CA SER A 14 9.74 38.81 17.18
C SER A 14 9.56 37.59 16.29
N CYS A 15 10.48 36.61 16.37
CA CYS A 15 10.25 35.28 15.92
C CYS A 15 9.07 34.70 16.68
N THR A 16 7.88 34.72 16.09
CA THR A 16 6.76 33.88 16.54
C THR A 16 7.13 32.44 16.26
N GLN A 17 7.59 31.74 17.29
CA GLN A 17 7.65 30.30 17.29
C GLN A 17 6.23 29.78 17.05
N SER A 18 5.97 29.25 15.85
CA SER A 18 4.80 28.46 15.57
C SER A 18 4.87 27.21 16.42
N ASN A 19 4.12 27.20 17.51
CA ASN A 19 3.84 25.99 18.28
C ASN A 19 3.18 24.98 17.33
N GLY A 20 3.98 24.09 16.77
CA GLY A 20 3.51 22.89 16.09
C GLY A 20 2.81 21.96 17.08
N GLN A 21 1.58 22.30 17.46
CA GLN A 21 0.67 21.32 18.01
C GLN A 21 0.37 20.30 16.92
N THR A 22 1.15 19.21 16.90
CA THR A 22 0.77 17.99 16.21
C THR A 22 -0.56 17.54 16.81
N MET A 23 -1.66 17.83 16.11
CA MET A 23 -2.96 17.26 16.45
C MET A 23 -2.79 15.75 16.52
N LYS A 24 -2.92 15.17 17.72
CA LYS A 24 -2.98 13.72 17.91
C LYS A 24 -4.19 13.24 17.11
N LYS A 25 -3.94 12.67 15.93
CA LYS A 25 -5.01 12.05 15.15
C LYS A 25 -5.58 10.93 16.00
N GLU A 26 -6.87 10.96 16.25
CA GLU A 26 -7.54 9.93 17.03
C GLU A 26 -7.38 8.58 16.30
N LEU A 27 -6.96 7.55 17.06
CA LEU A 27 -6.80 6.20 16.52
C LEU A 27 -8.17 5.63 16.14
N THR A 28 -8.24 4.95 15.02
CA THR A 28 -9.42 4.19 14.60
C THR A 28 -9.70 3.04 15.59
N PRO A 29 -10.89 2.42 15.56
CA PRO A 29 -11.18 1.26 16.40
C PRO A 29 -10.16 0.12 16.22
N GLU A 30 -9.73 -0.16 14.98
CA GLU A 30 -8.74 -1.19 14.68
C GLU A 30 -7.35 -0.82 15.20
N GLU A 31 -6.91 0.41 14.99
CA GLU A 31 -5.65 0.92 15.55
C GLU A 31 -5.66 0.86 17.09
N LYS A 32 -6.78 1.21 17.75
CA LYS A 32 -6.93 1.07 19.21
C LYS A 32 -6.84 -0.39 19.65
N ARG A 33 -7.50 -1.32 18.93
CA ARG A 33 -7.48 -2.75 19.23
C ARG A 33 -6.06 -3.31 19.22
N VAL A 34 -5.26 -2.92 18.22
CA VAL A 34 -3.88 -3.42 18.08
C VAL A 34 -2.91 -2.65 18.97
N ILE A 35 -2.85 -1.32 18.88
CA ILE A 35 -1.80 -0.52 19.51
C ILE A 35 -2.00 -0.42 21.03
N VAL A 36 -3.25 -0.27 21.49
CA VAL A 36 -3.57 -0.09 22.92
C VAL A 36 -4.00 -1.43 23.52
N GLY A 37 -4.83 -2.17 22.83
CA GLY A 37 -5.36 -3.47 23.28
C GLY A 37 -4.41 -4.65 23.06
N LYS A 38 -3.18 -4.41 22.54
CA LYS A 38 -2.17 -5.44 22.26
C LYS A 38 -2.68 -6.57 21.35
N GLY A 39 -3.58 -6.25 20.43
CA GLY A 39 -4.07 -7.18 19.42
C GLY A 39 -3.06 -7.39 18.29
N THR A 40 -3.40 -8.30 17.39
CA THR A 40 -2.62 -8.57 16.17
C THR A 40 -3.52 -8.37 14.95
N GLU A 41 -3.04 -7.70 13.91
CA GLU A 41 -3.73 -7.63 12.62
C GLU A 41 -3.69 -8.99 11.91
N ALA A 42 -4.59 -9.23 10.95
CA ALA A 42 -4.57 -10.47 10.18
C ALA A 42 -3.26 -10.56 9.35
N PRO A 43 -2.65 -11.75 9.23
CA PRO A 43 -1.44 -11.92 8.45
C PRO A 43 -1.72 -11.59 6.97
N PHE A 44 -0.74 -10.97 6.29
CA PHE A 44 -0.79 -10.56 4.89
C PHE A 44 -1.79 -9.44 4.54
N SER A 45 -2.51 -8.88 5.51
CA SER A 45 -3.52 -7.82 5.28
C SER A 45 -2.97 -6.41 5.44
N GLY A 46 -1.81 -6.26 6.08
CA GLY A 46 -1.25 -4.97 6.44
C GLY A 46 -0.63 -4.21 5.26
N GLU A 47 -0.88 -2.89 5.19
CA GLU A 47 -0.38 -2.00 4.13
C GLU A 47 1.14 -2.14 3.90
N TYR A 48 1.92 -2.30 4.99
CA TYR A 48 3.37 -2.29 4.90
C TYR A 48 4.00 -3.68 4.75
N TYR A 49 3.22 -4.75 4.69
CA TYR A 49 3.77 -6.09 4.49
C TYR A 49 4.69 -6.14 3.26
N ARG A 50 4.18 -5.76 2.09
CA ARG A 50 4.93 -5.71 0.83
C ARG A 50 5.44 -4.32 0.44
N PHE A 51 5.23 -3.32 1.27
CA PHE A 51 5.61 -1.96 0.95
C PHE A 51 7.14 -1.81 0.85
N LYS A 52 7.62 -1.20 -0.25
CA LYS A 52 9.05 -1.09 -0.59
C LYS A 52 9.54 0.36 -0.70
N GLY A 53 8.76 1.34 -0.23
CA GLY A 53 9.16 2.75 -0.23
C GLY A 53 10.42 2.97 0.61
N LYS A 54 11.30 3.88 0.16
CA LYS A 54 12.47 4.33 0.93
C LYS A 54 12.05 5.41 1.93
N GLY A 55 12.44 5.25 3.19
CA GLY A 55 12.06 6.18 4.25
C GLY A 55 12.08 5.57 5.64
N THR A 56 11.35 6.18 6.54
CA THR A 56 11.28 5.82 7.96
C THR A 56 9.88 5.38 8.35
N TYR A 57 9.79 4.26 9.04
CA TYR A 57 8.57 3.80 9.68
C TYR A 57 8.48 4.38 11.09
N CYS A 58 7.45 5.18 11.33
CA CYS A 58 7.21 5.87 12.59
C CYS A 58 6.05 5.23 13.34
N CYS A 59 6.04 5.38 14.67
CA CYS A 59 4.92 4.95 15.50
C CYS A 59 3.62 5.66 15.10
N LYS A 60 2.57 4.91 14.84
CA LYS A 60 1.25 5.44 14.44
C LYS A 60 0.65 6.36 15.51
N GLN A 61 0.83 6.00 16.78
CA GLN A 61 0.25 6.72 17.93
C GLN A 61 0.97 8.03 18.23
N CYS A 62 2.32 8.05 18.25
CA CYS A 62 3.08 9.22 18.73
C CYS A 62 4.03 9.84 17.70
N GLY A 63 4.15 9.26 16.51
CA GLY A 63 5.00 9.76 15.43
C GLY A 63 6.50 9.53 15.62
N ALA A 64 6.95 8.88 16.72
CA ALA A 64 8.37 8.61 16.93
C ALA A 64 8.93 7.69 15.82
N PRO A 65 10.13 7.98 15.26
CA PRO A 65 10.77 7.10 14.29
C PRO A 65 11.14 5.77 14.94
N LEU A 66 10.89 4.66 14.27
CA LEU A 66 11.09 3.30 14.80
C LEU A 66 12.06 2.48 13.95
N TYR A 67 11.84 2.42 12.64
CA TYR A 67 12.60 1.58 11.72
C TYR A 67 12.94 2.33 10.44
N ARG A 68 14.07 1.97 9.81
CA ARG A 68 14.41 2.43 8.46
C ARG A 68 13.95 1.40 7.42
N SER A 69 13.64 1.86 6.23
CA SER A 69 13.32 0.97 5.12
C SER A 69 14.47 0.06 4.69
N SER A 70 15.72 0.47 4.98
CA SER A 70 16.94 -0.35 4.75
C SER A 70 16.98 -1.61 5.61
N ASP A 71 16.35 -1.59 6.77
CA ASP A 71 16.33 -2.70 7.73
C ASP A 71 15.11 -3.62 7.51
N LYS A 72 14.24 -3.26 6.55
CA LYS A 72 13.06 -4.05 6.20
C LYS A 72 13.40 -5.18 5.23
N PHE A 73 12.94 -6.39 5.53
CA PHE A 73 13.10 -7.56 4.65
C PHE A 73 11.82 -8.38 4.55
N ASP A 74 11.78 -9.29 3.57
CA ASP A 74 10.66 -10.21 3.38
C ASP A 74 10.93 -11.53 4.11
N SER A 75 10.25 -11.74 5.22
CA SER A 75 10.34 -12.97 6.02
C SER A 75 9.28 -14.01 5.64
N GLY A 76 8.31 -13.66 4.78
CA GLY A 76 7.19 -14.54 4.45
C GLY A 76 6.17 -14.75 5.58
N CYS A 77 6.34 -14.12 6.76
CA CYS A 77 5.48 -14.38 7.93
C CYS A 77 4.10 -13.72 7.87
N GLY A 78 3.88 -12.78 6.93
CA GLY A 78 2.60 -12.07 6.76
C GLY A 78 2.54 -10.68 7.40
N TRP A 79 3.59 -10.25 8.06
CA TRP A 79 3.73 -8.92 8.66
C TRP A 79 5.04 -8.25 8.23
N PRO A 80 5.12 -6.90 8.25
CA PRO A 80 6.37 -6.17 8.06
C PRO A 80 7.45 -6.69 9.01
N SER A 81 8.61 -7.02 8.46
CA SER A 81 9.74 -7.56 9.21
C SER A 81 10.96 -6.66 9.06
N PHE A 82 11.62 -6.36 10.17
CA PHE A 82 12.83 -5.55 10.22
C PHE A 82 13.91 -6.30 11.01
N ASP A 83 15.14 -6.23 10.55
CA ASP A 83 16.26 -6.88 11.22
C ASP A 83 17.01 -5.98 12.20
N ASP A 84 16.63 -4.70 12.27
CA ASP A 84 17.12 -3.72 13.24
C ASP A 84 16.07 -2.64 13.49
N GLU A 85 16.23 -1.91 14.59
CA GLU A 85 15.48 -0.71 14.92
C GLU A 85 16.39 0.54 14.96
N ILE A 86 15.78 1.72 14.88
CA ILE A 86 16.48 2.96 15.20
C ILE A 86 16.87 2.92 16.68
N ALA A 87 18.15 3.10 16.98
CA ALA A 87 18.69 2.92 18.32
C ALA A 87 17.85 3.57 19.40
N GLY A 88 17.37 2.78 20.37
CA GLY A 88 16.55 3.22 21.49
C GLY A 88 15.09 3.54 21.15
N ALA A 89 14.62 3.27 19.94
CA ALA A 89 13.25 3.57 19.51
C ALA A 89 12.24 2.51 19.96
N VAL A 90 12.69 1.28 20.23
CA VAL A 90 11.87 0.14 20.59
C VAL A 90 12.30 -0.42 21.96
N LYS A 91 11.34 -0.80 22.78
CA LYS A 91 11.56 -1.55 24.01
C LYS A 91 11.07 -2.98 23.87
N ARG A 92 11.85 -3.93 24.36
CA ARG A 92 11.51 -5.34 24.47
C ARG A 92 10.94 -5.61 25.85
N VAL A 93 9.78 -6.24 25.92
CA VAL A 93 9.08 -6.57 27.17
C VAL A 93 8.66 -8.05 27.13
N PRO A 94 8.76 -8.80 28.23
CA PRO A 94 8.18 -10.12 28.28
C PRO A 94 6.69 -10.06 27.94
N ASP A 95 6.23 -10.91 27.02
CA ASP A 95 4.81 -11.01 26.71
C ASP A 95 4.07 -11.71 27.86
N ALA A 96 2.79 -11.41 28.02
CA ALA A 96 1.94 -12.00 29.05
C ALA A 96 1.84 -13.55 28.92
N ASP A 97 2.11 -14.11 27.73
CA ASP A 97 2.14 -15.56 27.49
C ASP A 97 3.41 -16.24 28.04
N GLY A 98 4.41 -15.49 28.52
CA GLY A 98 5.67 -15.97 29.05
C GLY A 98 6.58 -16.67 28.05
N ARG A 99 6.25 -16.65 26.74
CA ARG A 99 6.97 -17.36 25.67
C ARG A 99 7.59 -16.43 24.64
N ARG A 100 6.95 -15.30 24.40
CA ARG A 100 7.38 -14.33 23.38
C ARG A 100 7.94 -13.07 24.04
N THR A 101 8.67 -12.30 23.25
CA THR A 101 9.11 -10.97 23.62
C THR A 101 8.31 -9.94 22.82
N GLU A 102 7.45 -9.21 23.51
CA GLU A 102 6.71 -8.09 22.95
C GLU A 102 7.65 -6.94 22.63
N ILE A 103 7.41 -6.24 21.54
CA ILE A 103 8.07 -4.98 21.22
C ILE A 103 7.06 -3.84 21.26
N VAL A 104 7.46 -2.76 21.94
CA VAL A 104 6.64 -1.56 22.12
C VAL A 104 7.43 -0.30 21.74
N CYS A 105 6.74 0.74 21.32
CA CYS A 105 7.36 2.03 21.08
C CYS A 105 7.99 2.57 22.39
N ALA A 106 9.28 2.88 22.38
CA ALA A 106 9.99 3.36 23.58
C ALA A 106 9.43 4.69 24.11
N LYS A 107 8.86 5.54 23.23
CA LYS A 107 8.34 6.86 23.59
C LYS A 107 6.95 6.81 24.22
N CYS A 108 6.02 5.99 23.69
CA CYS A 108 4.62 6.03 24.14
C CYS A 108 4.10 4.69 24.69
N GLY A 109 4.89 3.61 24.63
CA GLY A 109 4.48 2.27 25.08
C GLY A 109 3.48 1.57 24.17
N GLY A 110 3.11 2.15 23.03
CA GLY A 110 2.18 1.53 22.08
C GLY A 110 2.73 0.21 21.53
N HIS A 111 1.88 -0.82 21.50
CA HIS A 111 2.22 -2.15 20.99
C HIS A 111 2.62 -2.10 19.51
N LEU A 112 3.72 -2.73 19.17
CA LEU A 112 4.21 -2.84 17.79
C LEU A 112 4.06 -4.27 17.25
N GLY A 113 4.37 -5.27 18.05
CA GLY A 113 4.41 -6.68 17.67
C GLY A 113 5.33 -7.47 18.58
N HIS A 114 6.14 -8.37 18.00
CA HIS A 114 7.07 -9.24 18.73
C HIS A 114 8.42 -9.31 18.04
N VAL A 115 9.46 -9.61 18.80
CA VAL A 115 10.80 -9.88 18.28
C VAL A 115 11.12 -11.36 18.40
N PHE A 116 11.78 -11.89 17.37
CA PHE A 116 12.27 -13.25 17.27
C PHE A 116 13.76 -13.25 16.96
N GLU A 117 14.50 -14.17 17.57
CA GLU A 117 15.94 -14.33 17.39
C GLU A 117 16.25 -15.80 17.11
N GLY A 118 17.37 -16.08 16.43
CA GLY A 118 17.78 -17.45 16.16
C GLY A 118 17.08 -18.10 14.93
N GLU A 119 16.41 -17.31 14.08
CA GLU A 119 15.73 -17.83 12.89
C GLU A 119 16.66 -17.92 11.65
N GLY A 120 17.83 -17.28 11.68
CA GLY A 120 18.83 -17.31 10.59
C GLY A 120 18.37 -16.62 9.30
N LEU A 121 17.39 -15.70 9.37
CA LEU A 121 16.79 -15.06 8.18
C LEU A 121 17.64 -13.91 7.65
N THR A 122 18.43 -13.28 8.50
CA THR A 122 19.35 -12.18 8.15
C THR A 122 20.66 -12.34 8.90
N PRO A 123 21.75 -11.66 8.50
CA PRO A 123 23.01 -11.68 9.26
C PRO A 123 22.90 -11.18 10.70
N LYS A 124 21.92 -10.35 11.03
CA LYS A 124 21.65 -9.86 12.40
C LYS A 124 20.89 -10.85 13.25
N ASP A 125 20.37 -11.93 12.65
CA ASP A 125 19.64 -13.00 13.30
C ASP A 125 18.51 -12.51 14.23
N THR A 126 17.94 -11.37 13.90
CA THR A 126 16.87 -10.69 14.63
C THR A 126 15.74 -10.35 13.66
N ARG A 127 14.51 -10.59 14.07
CA ARG A 127 13.33 -10.19 13.30
C ARG A 127 12.30 -9.53 14.20
N HIS A 128 12.14 -8.23 14.03
CA HIS A 128 11.02 -7.47 14.56
C HIS A 128 9.81 -7.69 13.64
N CYS A 129 8.84 -8.47 14.09
CA CYS A 129 7.57 -8.73 13.41
C CYS A 129 6.55 -7.69 13.88
N VAL A 130 6.22 -6.73 13.00
CA VAL A 130 5.51 -5.51 13.39
C VAL A 130 4.15 -5.43 12.71
N ASN A 131 3.09 -5.06 13.45
CA ASN A 131 1.78 -4.79 12.86
C ASN A 131 1.83 -3.54 11.98
N SER A 132 1.37 -3.61 10.73
CA SER A 132 1.29 -2.44 9.84
C SER A 132 0.47 -1.31 10.44
N VAL A 133 -0.63 -1.63 11.11
CA VAL A 133 -1.51 -0.63 11.76
C VAL A 133 -0.82 0.13 12.89
N SER A 134 0.28 -0.40 13.44
CA SER A 134 1.10 0.28 14.45
C SER A 134 2.11 1.26 13.85
N LEU A 135 2.23 1.29 12.53
CA LEU A 135 3.20 2.06 11.79
C LEU A 135 2.56 3.20 10.97
N ARG A 136 3.36 4.21 10.71
CA ARG A 136 3.15 5.24 9.69
C ARG A 136 4.45 5.42 8.93
N PHE A 137 4.40 5.31 7.63
CA PHE A 137 5.57 5.53 6.78
C PHE A 137 5.76 7.04 6.51
N VAL A 138 7.02 7.49 6.62
CA VAL A 138 7.47 8.83 6.26
C VAL A 138 8.56 8.63 5.20
N PRO A 139 8.34 9.09 3.96
CA PRO A 139 9.33 8.99 2.90
C PRO A 139 10.65 9.68 3.27
N GLU A 140 11.76 9.18 2.74
CA GLU A 140 13.04 9.87 2.79
C GLU A 140 12.95 11.13 1.92
N GLU A 141 13.22 12.29 2.51
CA GLU A 141 13.33 13.53 1.74
C GLU A 141 14.62 13.46 0.90
N THR A 142 14.47 13.23 -0.40
CA THR A 142 15.55 13.53 -1.34
C THR A 142 15.60 15.04 -1.51
N GLU A 143 16.74 15.65 -1.24
CA GLU A 143 16.94 17.11 -1.40
C GLU A 143 16.42 17.57 -2.77
N GLY A 144 15.33 18.35 -2.75
CA GLY A 144 14.72 18.97 -3.93
C GLY A 144 13.70 18.13 -4.73
N ALA A 145 13.38 16.90 -4.37
CA ALA A 145 12.33 16.12 -5.00
C ALA A 145 11.22 15.76 -4.00
N GLU A 146 10.04 16.33 -4.20
CA GLU A 146 8.81 15.87 -3.54
C GLU A 146 8.61 14.39 -3.91
N TRP A 147 8.65 13.49 -2.92
CA TRP A 147 8.41 12.05 -3.17
C TRP A 147 6.96 11.86 -3.60
N LYS A 148 6.78 11.69 -4.90
CA LYS A 148 5.46 11.51 -5.51
C LYS A 148 5.15 10.03 -5.60
N THR A 149 4.02 9.63 -5.06
CA THR A 149 3.42 8.33 -5.37
C THR A 149 2.21 8.54 -6.24
N GLU A 150 2.06 7.66 -7.21
CA GLU A 150 0.86 7.60 -8.04
C GLU A 150 0.02 6.37 -7.71
N THR A 151 -1.24 6.43 -8.13
CA THR A 151 -2.20 5.34 -7.94
C THR A 151 -2.71 4.88 -9.29
N ALA A 152 -2.76 3.55 -9.50
CA ALA A 152 -3.41 2.91 -10.63
C ALA A 152 -4.46 1.93 -10.11
N VAL A 153 -5.59 1.78 -10.85
CA VAL A 153 -6.67 0.85 -10.48
C VAL A 153 -7.07 0.03 -11.70
N PHE A 154 -6.98 -1.30 -11.56
CA PHE A 154 -7.22 -2.25 -12.65
C PHE A 154 -8.17 -3.37 -12.21
N ALA A 155 -9.12 -3.71 -13.07
CA ALA A 155 -9.98 -4.88 -12.97
C ALA A 155 -9.77 -5.77 -14.20
N GLY A 156 -9.37 -7.02 -14.02
CA GLY A 156 -9.02 -7.92 -15.11
C GLY A 156 -9.23 -9.38 -14.75
N GLY A 157 -10.41 -9.72 -14.21
CA GLY A 157 -10.72 -11.04 -13.66
C GLY A 157 -10.51 -11.12 -12.16
N CYS A 158 -10.31 -12.32 -11.64
CA CYS A 158 -10.09 -12.55 -10.21
C CYS A 158 -8.92 -11.71 -9.69
N PHE A 159 -9.20 -10.83 -8.73
CA PHE A 159 -8.20 -9.88 -8.19
C PHE A 159 -7.00 -10.57 -7.52
N TRP A 160 -7.12 -11.82 -7.04
CA TRP A 160 -5.98 -12.55 -6.46
C TRP A 160 -4.84 -12.74 -7.45
N GLY A 161 -5.18 -13.08 -8.71
CA GLY A 161 -4.20 -13.28 -9.77
C GLY A 161 -3.56 -11.97 -10.21
N VAL A 162 -4.36 -10.92 -10.37
CA VAL A 162 -3.88 -9.58 -10.72
C VAL A 162 -2.96 -9.02 -9.63
N GLU A 163 -3.38 -9.12 -8.35
CA GLU A 163 -2.59 -8.72 -7.19
C GLU A 163 -1.23 -9.43 -7.15
N HIS A 164 -1.22 -10.76 -7.27
CA HIS A 164 -0.01 -11.57 -7.20
C HIS A 164 1.00 -11.23 -8.30
N LEU A 165 0.53 -11.05 -9.53
CA LEU A 165 1.41 -10.79 -10.68
C LEU A 165 1.92 -9.34 -10.71
N MET A 166 1.05 -8.37 -10.46
CA MET A 166 1.43 -6.95 -10.50
C MET A 166 2.20 -6.51 -9.26
N GLY A 167 1.91 -7.08 -8.09
CA GLY A 167 2.60 -6.74 -6.84
C GLY A 167 4.09 -7.07 -6.81
N LYS A 168 4.58 -7.90 -7.74
CA LYS A 168 6.00 -8.25 -7.89
C LYS A 168 6.79 -7.25 -8.73
N THR A 169 6.13 -6.27 -9.35
CA THR A 169 6.77 -5.29 -10.23
C THR A 169 7.64 -4.34 -9.40
N PRO A 170 8.94 -4.18 -9.73
CA PRO A 170 9.78 -3.16 -9.09
C PRO A 170 9.14 -1.77 -9.24
N GLY A 171 9.13 -0.98 -8.16
CA GLY A 171 8.46 0.33 -8.12
C GLY A 171 7.00 0.28 -7.66
N VAL A 172 6.36 -0.89 -7.60
CA VAL A 172 5.09 -1.06 -6.88
C VAL A 172 5.39 -1.02 -5.38
N LEU A 173 4.81 -0.04 -4.70
CA LEU A 173 5.01 0.21 -3.28
C LEU A 173 4.01 -0.59 -2.43
N SER A 174 2.74 -0.59 -2.84
CA SER A 174 1.69 -1.43 -2.26
C SER A 174 0.65 -1.78 -3.31
N ILE A 175 -0.03 -2.90 -3.10
CA ILE A 175 -1.17 -3.36 -3.90
C ILE A 175 -2.22 -3.94 -2.96
N GLU A 176 -3.48 -3.66 -3.25
CA GLU A 176 -4.63 -4.12 -2.44
C GLU A 176 -5.71 -4.66 -3.36
N SER A 177 -6.27 -5.80 -3.01
CA SER A 177 -7.49 -6.33 -3.63
C SER A 177 -8.73 -5.63 -3.09
N GLY A 178 -9.71 -5.33 -3.94
CA GLY A 178 -10.93 -4.62 -3.54
C GLY A 178 -11.99 -4.56 -4.62
N TYR A 179 -12.99 -3.71 -4.37
CA TYR A 179 -14.18 -3.55 -5.21
C TYR A 179 -14.34 -2.10 -5.64
N THR A 180 -14.68 -1.85 -6.90
CA THR A 180 -14.94 -0.48 -7.41
C THR A 180 -15.84 -0.49 -8.63
N GLY A 181 -16.33 0.68 -9.05
CA GLY A 181 -17.14 0.85 -10.25
C GLY A 181 -18.64 0.49 -10.09
N GLY A 182 -19.06 0.03 -8.92
CA GLY A 182 -20.44 -0.30 -8.61
C GLY A 182 -21.23 0.83 -7.95
N LYS A 183 -22.43 0.50 -7.47
CA LYS A 183 -23.41 1.47 -6.97
C LYS A 183 -23.61 1.42 -5.44
N THR A 184 -23.14 0.35 -4.78
CA THR A 184 -23.32 0.14 -3.35
C THR A 184 -22.12 0.63 -2.55
N GLY A 185 -22.35 1.15 -1.34
CA GLY A 185 -21.29 1.48 -0.39
C GLY A 185 -20.93 0.29 0.47
N HIS A 186 -19.64 0.16 0.82
CA HIS A 186 -19.10 -0.90 1.68
C HIS A 186 -19.55 -2.32 1.27
N PRO A 187 -19.41 -2.71 -0.02
CA PRO A 187 -19.82 -4.01 -0.47
C PRO A 187 -19.01 -5.12 0.19
N THR A 188 -19.69 -6.22 0.49
CA THR A 188 -19.04 -7.47 0.89
C THR A 188 -18.79 -8.35 -0.33
N TYR A 189 -17.85 -9.31 -0.24
CA TYR A 189 -17.60 -10.29 -1.31
C TYR A 189 -18.89 -11.01 -1.75
N ARG A 190 -19.71 -11.44 -0.79
CA ARG A 190 -20.98 -12.11 -1.07
C ARG A 190 -21.94 -11.26 -1.91
N GLU A 191 -22.03 -9.96 -1.60
CA GLU A 191 -22.88 -9.04 -2.36
C GLU A 191 -22.34 -8.82 -3.77
N VAL A 192 -21.01 -8.68 -3.94
CA VAL A 192 -20.39 -8.56 -5.26
C VAL A 192 -20.65 -9.82 -6.10
N CYS A 193 -20.51 -11.00 -5.52
CA CYS A 193 -20.82 -12.27 -6.19
C CYS A 193 -22.31 -12.49 -6.50
N SER A 194 -23.22 -11.70 -5.94
CA SER A 194 -24.65 -11.74 -6.29
C SER A 194 -25.00 -11.03 -7.60
N HIS A 195 -24.02 -10.37 -8.23
CA HIS A 195 -24.16 -9.59 -9.49
C HIS A 195 -25.13 -8.42 -9.41
N THR A 196 -25.47 -7.95 -8.21
CA THR A 196 -26.43 -6.85 -8.01
C THR A 196 -25.77 -5.51 -7.71
N THR A 197 -24.50 -5.51 -7.28
CA THR A 197 -23.78 -4.32 -6.86
C THR A 197 -23.18 -3.52 -8.01
N GLY A 198 -22.88 -4.20 -9.14
CA GLY A 198 -22.18 -3.64 -10.30
C GLY A 198 -20.68 -3.37 -10.04
N HIS A 199 -20.15 -3.76 -8.86
CA HIS A 199 -18.72 -3.65 -8.59
C HIS A 199 -17.90 -4.67 -9.39
N ALA A 200 -16.70 -4.26 -9.83
CA ALA A 200 -15.68 -5.17 -10.31
C ALA A 200 -14.74 -5.58 -9.17
N GLU A 201 -14.24 -6.81 -9.22
CA GLU A 201 -13.02 -7.18 -8.51
C GLU A 201 -11.86 -6.42 -9.15
N ALA A 202 -11.13 -5.65 -8.33
CA ALA A 202 -10.08 -4.77 -8.81
C ALA A 202 -8.90 -4.75 -7.85
N VAL A 203 -7.75 -4.30 -8.35
CA VAL A 203 -6.59 -3.99 -7.52
C VAL A 203 -6.30 -2.50 -7.56
N ARG A 204 -5.95 -1.94 -6.39
CA ARG A 204 -5.41 -0.59 -6.26
C ARG A 204 -3.92 -0.68 -6.00
N ILE A 205 -3.13 -0.06 -6.87
CA ILE A 205 -1.68 -0.08 -6.85
C ILE A 205 -1.19 1.32 -6.49
N ARG A 206 -0.35 1.44 -5.46
CA ARG A 206 0.48 2.63 -5.23
C ARG A 206 1.87 2.34 -5.75
N PHE A 207 2.42 3.25 -6.55
CA PHE A 207 3.72 3.04 -7.17
C PHE A 207 4.57 4.32 -7.16
N ASP A 208 5.88 4.13 -7.28
CA ASP A 208 6.87 5.19 -7.43
C ASP A 208 7.05 5.46 -8.93
N PRO A 209 6.59 6.61 -9.47
CA PRO A 209 6.71 6.93 -10.89
C PRO A 209 8.16 7.14 -11.36
N ALA A 210 9.10 7.35 -10.43
CA ALA A 210 10.53 7.41 -10.77
C ALA A 210 11.14 6.02 -11.05
N VAL A 211 10.50 4.94 -10.59
CA VAL A 211 10.97 3.55 -10.75
C VAL A 211 10.16 2.80 -11.81
N VAL A 212 8.84 2.98 -11.83
CA VAL A 212 7.94 2.33 -12.79
C VAL A 212 6.89 3.30 -13.30
N SER A 213 6.72 3.38 -14.61
CA SER A 213 5.70 4.24 -15.22
C SER A 213 4.30 3.59 -15.17
N TYR A 214 3.26 4.43 -15.20
CA TYR A 214 1.88 3.96 -15.39
C TYR A 214 1.73 3.13 -16.69
N GLU A 215 2.39 3.54 -17.78
CA GLU A 215 2.38 2.78 -19.03
C GLU A 215 2.90 1.35 -18.84
N THR A 216 4.01 1.19 -18.11
CA THR A 216 4.57 -0.14 -17.80
C THR A 216 3.56 -1.00 -17.04
N LEU A 217 2.89 -0.45 -16.03
CA LEU A 217 1.86 -1.16 -15.28
C LEU A 217 0.65 -1.51 -16.14
N ALA A 218 0.18 -0.57 -16.97
CA ALA A 218 -0.96 -0.79 -17.86
C ALA A 218 -0.63 -1.82 -18.96
N ARG A 219 0.60 -1.85 -19.49
CA ARG A 219 1.05 -2.91 -20.41
C ARG A 219 1.05 -4.27 -19.72
N LEU A 220 1.63 -4.36 -18.54
CA LEU A 220 1.63 -5.60 -17.75
C LEU A 220 0.19 -6.08 -17.50
N PHE A 221 -0.72 -5.17 -17.12
CA PHE A 221 -2.14 -5.49 -16.95
C PHE A 221 -2.72 -6.16 -18.18
N PHE A 222 -2.51 -5.61 -19.38
CA PHE A 222 -2.95 -6.23 -20.63
C PHE A 222 -2.21 -7.52 -20.97
N GLU A 223 -1.04 -7.78 -20.43
CA GLU A 223 -0.24 -8.97 -20.70
C GLU A 223 -0.53 -10.13 -19.73
N ILE A 224 -1.18 -9.87 -18.59
CA ILE A 224 -1.51 -10.90 -17.59
C ILE A 224 -2.96 -11.38 -17.63
N HIS A 225 -3.86 -10.69 -18.34
CA HIS A 225 -5.25 -11.12 -18.54
C HIS A 225 -5.63 -11.06 -20.01
N ASP A 226 -6.74 -11.66 -20.38
CA ASP A 226 -7.27 -11.61 -21.76
C ASP A 226 -8.24 -10.41 -21.90
N PRO A 227 -7.83 -9.33 -22.59
CA PRO A 227 -8.66 -8.13 -22.72
C PRO A 227 -9.81 -8.28 -23.74
N THR A 228 -10.00 -9.46 -24.34
CA THR A 228 -11.06 -9.73 -25.35
C THR A 228 -12.28 -10.43 -24.76
N GLN A 229 -12.23 -10.82 -23.47
CA GLN A 229 -13.33 -11.54 -22.82
C GLN A 229 -14.31 -10.57 -22.13
N VAL A 230 -15.59 -10.67 -22.49
CA VAL A 230 -16.66 -9.86 -21.90
C VAL A 230 -17.12 -10.51 -20.60
N ASP A 231 -17.15 -9.73 -19.51
CA ASP A 231 -17.66 -10.11 -18.19
C ASP A 231 -17.17 -11.50 -17.71
N ARG A 232 -15.91 -11.82 -18.02
CA ARG A 232 -15.25 -13.05 -17.58
C ARG A 232 -13.74 -12.97 -17.74
N GLN A 233 -13.03 -13.86 -17.04
CA GLN A 233 -11.60 -14.13 -17.28
C GLN A 233 -11.33 -15.63 -17.11
N GLY A 234 -11.06 -16.31 -18.23
CA GLY A 234 -10.88 -17.76 -18.21
C GLY A 234 -12.11 -18.49 -17.66
N PRO A 235 -11.96 -19.30 -16.58
CA PRO A 235 -13.08 -20.01 -15.97
C PRO A 235 -14.00 -19.13 -15.14
N ASP A 236 -13.53 -17.97 -14.66
CA ASP A 236 -14.29 -17.07 -13.81
C ASP A 236 -15.27 -16.26 -14.65
N VAL A 237 -16.58 -16.43 -14.44
CA VAL A 237 -17.68 -15.85 -15.21
C VAL A 237 -18.52 -14.95 -14.31
N GLY A 238 -18.78 -13.72 -14.78
CA GLY A 238 -19.59 -12.71 -14.11
C GLY A 238 -19.07 -11.30 -14.37
N ASP A 239 -19.95 -10.31 -14.21
CA ASP A 239 -19.64 -8.88 -14.43
C ASP A 239 -18.56 -8.35 -13.47
N GLN A 240 -18.40 -8.96 -12.31
CA GLN A 240 -17.31 -8.64 -11.38
C GLN A 240 -15.93 -9.00 -11.93
N TYR A 241 -15.82 -9.91 -12.90
CA TYR A 241 -14.56 -10.32 -13.55
C TYR A 241 -14.29 -9.61 -14.87
N ARG A 242 -15.01 -8.53 -15.17
CA ARG A 242 -14.84 -7.75 -16.40
C ARG A 242 -13.46 -7.11 -16.48
N SER A 243 -13.03 -6.85 -17.72
CA SER A 243 -11.84 -6.07 -17.99
C SER A 243 -12.16 -4.57 -17.95
N GLU A 244 -11.56 -3.83 -17.01
CA GLU A 244 -11.78 -2.39 -16.87
C GLU A 244 -10.55 -1.68 -16.25
N ILE A 245 -10.24 -0.50 -16.78
CA ILE A 245 -9.24 0.41 -16.22
C ILE A 245 -9.97 1.61 -15.61
N PHE A 246 -9.73 1.89 -14.33
CA PHE A 246 -10.25 3.04 -13.63
C PHE A 246 -9.18 4.12 -13.53
N TYR A 247 -9.18 5.07 -14.46
CA TYR A 247 -8.15 6.11 -14.51
C TYR A 247 -8.34 7.17 -13.43
N THR A 248 -7.25 7.63 -12.81
CA THR A 248 -7.22 8.67 -11.78
C THR A 248 -6.82 10.04 -12.36
N THR A 249 -6.21 10.06 -13.55
CA THR A 249 -5.78 11.30 -14.23
C THR A 249 -6.08 11.26 -15.74
N PRO A 250 -6.15 12.41 -16.41
CA PRO A 250 -6.28 12.47 -17.87
C PRO A 250 -5.13 11.78 -18.63
N GLU A 251 -3.91 11.82 -18.07
CA GLU A 251 -2.72 11.17 -18.63
C GLU A 251 -2.87 9.66 -18.62
N GLN A 252 -3.36 9.09 -17.53
CA GLN A 252 -3.66 7.65 -17.44
C GLN A 252 -4.71 7.22 -18.47
N LYS A 253 -5.77 8.03 -18.63
CA LYS A 253 -6.79 7.81 -19.68
C LYS A 253 -6.17 7.77 -21.06
N ARG A 254 -5.33 8.76 -21.40
CA ARG A 254 -4.66 8.85 -22.70
C ARG A 254 -3.77 7.62 -22.95
N THR A 255 -2.92 7.29 -22.00
CA THR A 255 -2.03 6.11 -22.08
C THR A 255 -2.82 4.81 -22.28
N ALA A 256 -3.91 4.62 -21.53
CA ALA A 256 -4.75 3.43 -21.67
C ALA A 256 -5.40 3.35 -23.06
N LEU A 257 -5.90 4.48 -23.60
CA LEU A 257 -6.47 4.54 -24.96
C LEU A 257 -5.42 4.21 -26.02
N GLU A 258 -4.19 4.72 -25.89
CA GLU A 258 -3.09 4.42 -26.82
C GLU A 258 -2.74 2.92 -26.80
N LEU A 259 -2.67 2.30 -25.62
CA LEU A 259 -2.40 0.86 -25.50
C LEU A 259 -3.53 0.01 -26.08
N ILE A 260 -4.80 0.37 -25.83
CA ILE A 260 -5.96 -0.28 -26.46
C ILE A 260 -5.89 -0.15 -27.98
N GLY A 261 -5.56 1.04 -28.51
CA GLY A 261 -5.38 1.27 -29.94
C GLY A 261 -4.29 0.38 -30.55
N ARG A 262 -3.15 0.25 -29.87
CA ARG A 262 -2.05 -0.65 -30.30
C ARG A 262 -2.47 -2.12 -30.33
N LEU A 263 -3.23 -2.59 -29.34
CA LEU A 263 -3.75 -3.96 -29.32
C LEU A 263 -4.76 -4.19 -30.45
N ARG A 264 -5.68 -3.25 -30.68
CA ARG A 264 -6.64 -3.34 -31.81
C ARG A 264 -5.93 -3.34 -33.14
N ALA A 265 -4.89 -2.55 -33.34
CA ALA A 265 -4.07 -2.56 -34.56
C ALA A 265 -3.34 -3.90 -34.76
N LYS A 266 -3.13 -4.69 -33.71
CA LYS A 266 -2.60 -6.07 -33.79
C LYS A 266 -3.70 -7.14 -33.95
N GLY A 267 -4.97 -6.74 -34.09
CA GLY A 267 -6.11 -7.65 -34.35
C GLY A 267 -6.80 -8.18 -33.09
N TYR A 268 -6.50 -7.63 -31.88
CA TYR A 268 -7.25 -7.98 -30.67
C TYR A 268 -8.58 -7.22 -30.64
N ASP A 269 -9.68 -7.92 -30.39
CA ASP A 269 -11.00 -7.30 -30.13
C ASP A 269 -11.09 -6.88 -28.65
N VAL A 270 -10.42 -5.77 -28.31
CA VAL A 270 -10.31 -5.29 -26.93
C VAL A 270 -11.64 -4.76 -26.43
N VAL A 271 -12.19 -5.40 -25.39
CA VAL A 271 -13.44 -5.03 -24.70
C VAL A 271 -13.22 -4.30 -23.38
N THR A 272 -11.97 -4.08 -23.00
CA THR A 272 -11.61 -3.36 -21.77
C THR A 272 -12.33 -2.02 -21.69
N LYS A 273 -13.12 -1.84 -20.63
CA LYS A 273 -13.79 -0.57 -20.32
C LYS A 273 -12.78 0.43 -19.76
N LEU A 274 -13.06 1.72 -19.95
CA LEU A 274 -12.22 2.79 -19.45
C LEU A 274 -13.10 3.83 -18.74
N SER A 275 -13.06 3.85 -17.42
CA SER A 275 -13.91 4.68 -16.58
C SER A 275 -13.08 5.58 -15.64
N PRO A 276 -13.60 6.75 -15.22
CA PRO A 276 -12.96 7.50 -14.15
C PRO A 276 -12.99 6.69 -12.86
N ALA A 277 -11.92 6.79 -12.06
CA ALA A 277 -11.85 6.13 -10.78
C ALA A 277 -12.94 6.65 -9.84
N THR A 278 -13.60 5.71 -9.15
CA THR A 278 -14.59 5.96 -8.12
C THR A 278 -14.06 5.46 -6.77
N THR A 279 -14.91 5.43 -5.74
CA THR A 279 -14.52 4.88 -4.44
C THR A 279 -14.05 3.44 -4.59
N PHE A 280 -12.86 3.18 -4.07
CA PHE A 280 -12.30 1.84 -3.97
C PHE A 280 -12.55 1.30 -2.57
N TRP A 281 -13.25 0.20 -2.47
CA TRP A 281 -13.55 -0.52 -1.24
C TRP A 281 -12.57 -1.68 -1.10
N LYS A 282 -11.70 -1.61 -0.10
CA LYS A 282 -10.76 -2.71 0.18
C LYS A 282 -11.55 -3.98 0.50
N ALA A 283 -11.22 -5.08 -0.15
CA ALA A 283 -11.80 -6.38 0.14
C ALA A 283 -11.33 -6.90 1.50
N GLU A 284 -12.05 -7.88 2.01
CA GLU A 284 -11.81 -8.50 3.31
C GLU A 284 -10.38 -9.05 3.42
N ASP A 285 -9.83 -9.10 4.61
CA ASP A 285 -8.42 -9.44 4.86
C ASP A 285 -8.02 -10.82 4.31
N TYR A 286 -8.96 -11.78 4.25
CA TYR A 286 -8.68 -13.10 3.70
C TYR A 286 -8.48 -13.09 2.17
N HIS A 287 -8.80 -12.01 1.46
CA HIS A 287 -8.52 -11.83 0.05
C HIS A 287 -7.12 -11.25 -0.22
N GLN A 288 -6.56 -10.50 0.74
CA GLN A 288 -5.28 -9.82 0.54
C GLN A 288 -4.12 -10.83 0.46
N ASN A 289 -3.25 -10.66 -0.54
CA ASN A 289 -2.08 -11.51 -0.78
C ASN A 289 -2.41 -13.02 -0.80
N TYR A 290 -3.54 -13.38 -1.42
CA TYR A 290 -4.10 -14.74 -1.37
C TYR A 290 -3.09 -15.82 -1.81
N TYR A 291 -2.43 -15.65 -2.95
CA TYR A 291 -1.49 -16.66 -3.47
C TYR A 291 -0.21 -16.79 -2.64
N ASP A 292 0.25 -15.71 -2.00
CA ASP A 292 1.41 -15.79 -1.10
C ASP A 292 1.08 -16.59 0.15
N ARG A 293 -0.11 -16.35 0.71
CA ARG A 293 -0.59 -17.11 1.88
C ARG A 293 -0.80 -18.60 1.58
N LYS A 294 -1.17 -18.93 0.35
CA LYS A 294 -1.41 -20.31 -0.08
C LYS A 294 -0.17 -21.01 -0.62
N GLY A 295 0.92 -20.28 -0.90
CA GLY A 295 2.10 -20.84 -1.56
C GLY A 295 1.78 -21.39 -2.95
N ALA A 296 0.80 -20.82 -3.66
CA ALA A 296 0.30 -21.29 -4.95
C ALA A 296 0.48 -20.24 -6.04
N SER A 297 0.25 -20.61 -7.29
CA SER A 297 0.29 -19.71 -8.45
C SER A 297 -1.12 -19.48 -9.02
N PRO A 298 -1.39 -18.32 -9.65
CA PRO A 298 -2.67 -18.04 -10.31
C PRO A 298 -3.02 -19.07 -11.37
N TYR A 299 -4.27 -19.53 -11.39
CA TYR A 299 -4.78 -20.47 -12.40
C TYR A 299 -5.48 -19.75 -13.58
N CYS A 300 -6.06 -18.57 -13.33
CA CYS A 300 -6.86 -17.81 -14.29
C CYS A 300 -6.05 -16.69 -14.99
N HIS A 301 -4.82 -16.44 -14.57
CA HIS A 301 -3.95 -15.41 -15.12
C HIS A 301 -2.61 -16.00 -15.55
N ARG A 302 -2.17 -15.59 -16.75
CA ARG A 302 -0.91 -16.02 -17.31
C ARG A 302 -0.31 -14.88 -18.14
N TYR A 303 0.99 -14.67 -18.01
CA TYR A 303 1.69 -13.70 -18.86
C TYR A 303 1.68 -14.13 -20.34
N VAL A 304 1.22 -13.22 -21.18
CA VAL A 304 1.24 -13.35 -22.66
C VAL A 304 1.78 -12.04 -23.21
N LYS A 305 2.93 -12.08 -23.86
CA LYS A 305 3.50 -10.88 -24.49
C LYS A 305 2.58 -10.36 -25.60
N ARG A 306 2.09 -9.12 -25.45
CA ARG A 306 1.16 -8.47 -26.40
C ARG A 306 1.73 -7.19 -27.03
N PHE A 307 2.75 -6.59 -26.44
CA PHE A 307 3.39 -5.36 -26.93
C PHE A 307 4.79 -5.55 -27.47
#